data_080d7b6258a9b35ab4d098ffa435506e
#
_entry.id   080d7b6258a9b35ab4d098ffa435506e
#
_cell.length_a   1.000
_cell.length_b   1.000
_cell.length_c   1.000
_cell.angle_alpha   90.00
_cell.angle_beta   90.00
_cell.angle_gamma   90.00
#
_symmetry.space_group_name_H-M   'P 1'
#
loop_
_entity.id
_entity.type
_entity.pdbx_description
1 polymer ?
#
loop_
_entity_poly.entity_id
_entity_poly.type
_entity_poly.pdbx_seq_one_letter_code
_entity_poly.pdbx_strand_id
1 'polypeptide(L)' 'MTMSRALEATRKEIERWRHREKRLLDALRDVDDERHRLDDELVKVEQQLAYYDSLTRDMKRELGRPGLSSLLFSLRRP' A
#
# COMPACT_ATOMS: atom_id res chain seq x y z
N MET A 1 -20.80 -17.69 50.38
CA MET A 1 -19.89 -18.59 49.64
C MET A 1 -20.17 -18.66 48.14
N THR A 2 -21.41 -18.80 47.77
CA THR A 2 -21.81 -18.78 46.32
C THR A 2 -21.52 -17.46 45.62
N MET A 3 -21.68 -16.35 46.35
CA MET A 3 -21.35 -15.01 45.79
C MET A 3 -19.86 -14.83 45.52
N SER A 4 -19.00 -15.38 46.40
CA SER A 4 -17.55 -15.31 46.22
C SER A 4 -17.08 -16.10 44.99
N ARG A 5 -17.65 -17.25 44.74
CA ARG A 5 -17.36 -18.07 43.56
C ARG A 5 -17.86 -17.40 42.28
N ALA A 6 -19.05 -16.82 42.33
CA ALA A 6 -19.62 -16.11 41.19
C ALA A 6 -18.76 -14.88 40.85
N LEU A 7 -18.30 -14.13 41.84
CA LEU A 7 -17.42 -12.99 41.65
C LEU A 7 -16.10 -13.42 41.06
N GLU A 8 -15.51 -14.50 41.54
CA GLU A 8 -14.24 -15.01 41.04
C GLU A 8 -14.36 -15.52 39.60
N ALA A 9 -15.43 -16.24 39.29
CA ALA A 9 -15.71 -16.69 37.93
C ALA A 9 -15.91 -15.51 36.99
N THR A 10 -16.61 -14.47 37.44
CA THR A 10 -16.81 -13.24 36.64
C THR A 10 -15.49 -12.51 36.39
N ARG A 11 -14.62 -12.42 37.39
CA ARG A 11 -13.27 -11.84 37.25
C ARG A 11 -12.44 -12.57 36.19
N LYS A 12 -12.47 -13.91 36.22
CA LYS A 12 -11.78 -14.74 35.24
C LYS A 12 -12.31 -14.50 33.81
N GLU A 13 -13.62 -14.36 33.68
CA GLU A 13 -14.24 -14.05 32.40
C GLU A 13 -13.83 -12.66 31.91
N ILE A 14 -13.81 -11.65 32.77
CA ILE A 14 -13.36 -10.31 32.45
C ILE A 14 -11.91 -10.34 31.94
N GLU A 15 -11.02 -11.05 32.62
CA GLU A 15 -9.62 -11.17 32.22
C GLU A 15 -9.50 -11.83 30.85
N ARG A 16 -10.25 -12.88 30.61
CA ARG A 16 -10.29 -13.59 29.33
C ARG A 16 -10.71 -12.66 28.20
N TRP A 17 -11.76 -11.89 28.41
CA TRP A 17 -12.26 -10.96 27.38
C TRP A 17 -11.32 -9.78 27.18
N ARG A 18 -10.68 -9.26 28.22
CA ARG A 18 -9.64 -8.24 28.09
C ARG A 18 -8.44 -8.74 27.29
N HIS A 19 -8.02 -9.96 27.51
CA HIS A 19 -6.96 -10.58 26.72
C HIS A 19 -7.35 -10.67 25.25
N ARG A 20 -8.57 -11.07 24.98
CA ARG A 20 -9.08 -11.16 23.63
C ARG A 20 -9.16 -9.78 22.97
N GLU A 21 -9.64 -8.80 23.70
CA GLU A 21 -9.68 -7.40 23.24
C GLU A 21 -8.29 -6.91 22.86
N LYS A 22 -7.32 -7.12 23.73
CA LYS A 22 -5.94 -6.70 23.47
C LYS A 22 -5.38 -7.35 22.20
N ARG A 23 -5.59 -8.64 22.02
CA ARG A 23 -5.15 -9.35 20.83
C ARG A 23 -5.79 -8.80 19.56
N LEU A 24 -7.08 -8.48 19.62
CA LEU A 24 -7.78 -7.90 18.49
C LEU A 24 -7.29 -6.47 18.17
N LEU A 25 -7.06 -5.68 19.20
CA LEU A 25 -6.51 -4.33 19.03
C LEU A 25 -5.10 -4.36 18.44
N ASP A 26 -4.25 -5.27 18.88
CA ASP A 26 -2.91 -5.45 18.33
C ASP A 26 -2.98 -5.90 16.87
N ALA A 27 -3.86 -6.83 16.55
CA ALA A 27 -4.07 -7.31 15.18
C ALA A 27 -4.58 -6.19 14.27
N LEU A 28 -5.49 -5.36 14.75
CA LEU A 28 -5.98 -4.20 13.99
C LEU A 28 -4.87 -3.18 13.74
N ARG A 29 -3.99 -2.98 14.71
CA ARG A 29 -2.82 -2.09 14.54
C ARG A 29 -1.88 -2.62 13.46
N ASP A 30 -1.63 -3.93 13.46
CA ASP A 30 -0.77 -4.55 12.44
C ASP A 30 -1.37 -4.41 11.04
N VAL A 31 -2.67 -4.60 10.91
CA VAL A 31 -3.39 -4.41 9.65
C VAL A 31 -3.31 -2.95 9.20
N ASP A 32 -3.43 -2.01 10.13
CA ASP A 32 -3.35 -0.59 9.83
C ASP A 32 -1.94 -0.20 9.38
N ASP A 33 -0.90 -0.72 10.02
CA ASP A 33 0.50 -0.53 9.62
C ASP A 33 0.74 -1.08 8.22
N GLU A 34 0.23 -2.27 7.92
CA GLU A 34 0.34 -2.88 6.60
C GLU A 34 -0.40 -2.06 5.55
N ARG A 35 -1.56 -1.52 5.88
CA ARG A 35 -2.30 -0.63 5.00
C ARG A 35 -1.50 0.61 4.66
N HIS A 36 -0.87 1.24 5.64
CA HIS A 36 -0.01 2.41 5.41
C HIS A 36 1.16 2.07 4.50
N ARG A 37 1.80 0.92 4.72
CA ARG A 37 2.90 0.46 3.87
C ARG A 37 2.46 0.29 2.42
N LEU A 38 1.30 -0.33 2.21
CA LEU A 38 0.74 -0.53 0.87
C LEU A 38 0.33 0.78 0.21
N ASP A 39 -0.24 1.71 0.97
CA ASP A 39 -0.58 3.04 0.47
C ASP A 39 0.67 3.79 0.00
N ASP A 40 1.76 3.72 0.74
CA ASP A 40 3.04 4.33 0.36
C ASP A 40 3.61 3.69 -0.91
N GLU A 41 3.54 2.38 -1.03
CA GLU A 41 3.95 1.69 -2.25
C GLU A 41 3.09 2.09 -3.45
N LEU A 42 1.79 2.20 -3.26
CA LEU A 42 0.87 2.60 -4.31
C LEU A 42 1.21 4.01 -4.83
N VAL A 43 1.49 4.93 -3.93
CA VAL A 43 1.91 6.30 -4.30
C VAL A 43 3.16 6.25 -5.18
N LYS A 44 4.15 5.44 -4.81
CA LYS A 44 5.39 5.29 -5.60
C LYS A 44 5.10 4.73 -6.99
N VAL A 45 4.26 3.70 -7.07
CA VAL A 45 3.87 3.11 -8.36
C VAL A 45 3.14 4.14 -9.22
N GLU A 46 2.22 4.88 -8.66
CA GLU A 46 1.47 5.91 -9.37
C GLU A 46 2.39 7.03 -9.88
N GLN A 47 3.37 7.42 -9.08
CA GLN A 47 4.38 8.41 -9.50
C GLN A 47 5.21 7.91 -10.66
N GLN A 48 5.64 6.65 -10.62
CA GLN A 48 6.40 6.05 -11.71
C GLN A 48 5.56 5.91 -12.98
N LEU A 49 4.31 5.50 -12.86
CA LEU A 49 3.39 5.41 -13.99
C LEU A 49 3.17 6.78 -14.63
N ALA A 50 2.96 7.80 -13.81
CA ALA A 50 2.77 9.17 -14.31
C ALA A 50 4.02 9.68 -15.04
N TYR A 51 5.20 9.40 -14.50
CA TYR A 51 6.47 9.77 -15.11
C TYR A 51 6.65 9.11 -16.48
N TYR A 52 6.49 7.80 -16.56
CA TYR A 52 6.67 7.08 -17.82
C TYR A 52 5.57 7.38 -18.84
N ASP A 53 4.35 7.61 -18.38
CA ASP A 53 3.26 8.04 -19.25
C ASP A 53 3.55 9.41 -19.88
N SER A 54 4.02 10.35 -19.08
CA SER A 54 4.45 11.67 -19.55
C SER A 54 5.62 11.56 -20.54
N LEU A 55 6.61 10.74 -20.21
CA LEU A 55 7.76 10.49 -21.06
C LEU A 55 7.34 9.87 -22.41
N THR A 56 6.41 8.93 -22.37
CA THR A 56 5.87 8.29 -23.58
C THR A 56 5.17 9.31 -24.46
N ARG A 57 4.38 10.21 -23.90
CA ARG A 57 3.73 11.28 -24.66
C ARG A 57 4.73 12.23 -25.29
N ASP A 58 5.76 12.59 -24.54
CA ASP A 58 6.81 13.48 -25.04
C ASP A 58 7.60 12.82 -26.18
N MET A 59 7.94 11.56 -26.02
CA MET A 59 8.62 10.80 -27.07
C MET A 59 7.77 10.66 -28.33
N LYS A 60 6.49 10.39 -28.20
CA LYS A 60 5.56 10.32 -29.34
C LYS A 60 5.45 11.66 -30.04
N ARG A 61 5.42 12.74 -29.28
CA ARG A 61 5.39 14.12 -29.84
C ARG A 61 6.67 14.42 -30.61
N GLU A 62 7.80 14.09 -30.05
CA GLU A 62 9.10 14.29 -30.67
C GLU A 62 9.28 13.43 -31.94
N LEU A 63 8.85 12.19 -31.91
CA LEU A 63 8.88 11.28 -33.06
C LEU A 63 7.95 11.73 -34.19
N GLY A 64 6.88 12.47 -33.86
CA GLY A 64 5.95 13.04 -34.82
C GLY A 64 6.47 14.30 -35.53
N ARG A 65 7.56 14.91 -35.07
CA ARG A 65 8.14 16.10 -35.67
C ARG A 65 8.92 15.75 -36.93
N PRO A 66 8.72 16.49 -38.03
CA PRO A 66 9.51 16.32 -39.25
C PRO A 66 11.00 16.55 -38.95
N GLY A 67 11.86 15.66 -39.36
CA GLY A 67 13.29 15.74 -39.13
C GLY A 67 13.80 14.88 -38.00
N LEU A 68 13.11 14.81 -36.84
CA LEU A 68 13.55 14.00 -35.74
C LEU A 68 13.33 12.50 -36.01
N SER A 69 12.22 12.15 -36.61
CA SER A 69 11.95 10.77 -37.01
C SER A 69 12.93 10.30 -38.09
N SER A 70 13.34 11.19 -39.01
CA SER A 70 14.40 10.92 -39.99
C SER A 70 15.74 10.66 -39.34
N LEU A 71 16.09 11.46 -38.34
CA LEU A 71 17.33 11.30 -37.58
C LEU A 71 17.40 9.98 -36.86
N LEU A 72 16.33 9.61 -36.18
CA LEU A 72 16.22 8.34 -35.46
C LEU A 72 16.24 7.16 -36.44
N PHE A 73 15.60 7.30 -37.57
CA PHE A 73 15.62 6.28 -38.62
C PHE A 73 17.04 6.10 -39.18
N SER A 74 17.76 7.19 -39.35
CA SER A 74 19.15 7.22 -39.80
C SER A 74 20.08 6.52 -38.82
N LEU A 75 19.86 6.68 -37.50
CA LEU A 75 20.63 6.03 -36.43
C LEU A 75 20.36 4.52 -36.31
N ARG A 76 19.26 4.05 -36.84
CA ARG A 76 18.90 2.61 -36.82
C ARG A 76 19.46 1.82 -37.99
N ARG A 77 19.97 2.50 -39.01
CA ARG A 77 20.63 1.84 -40.14
C ARG A 77 22.03 1.42 -39.74
N PRO A 78 22.37 0.15 -39.95
CA PRO A 78 23.75 -0.30 -39.73
C PRO A 78 24.74 0.34 -40.68
#